data_2df9bfedadc32114254c48ff1e2ac5e5
#
_entry.id   2df9bfedadc32114254c48ff1e2ac5e5
#
_cell.length_a   1.000
_cell.length_b   1.000
_cell.length_c   1.000
_cell.angle_alpha   90.00
_cell.angle_beta   90.00
_cell.angle_gamma   90.00
#
_symmetry.space_group_name_H-M   'P 1'
#
loop_
_entity.id
_entity.type
_entity.pdbx_description
1 polymer ?
#
loop_
_entity_poly.entity_id
_entity_poly.type
_entity_poly.pdbx_seq_one_letter_code
_entity_poly.pdbx_strand_id
1 'polypeptide(L)'
;FAAGTDGEAGWWSAIVGADRAVDTRRWRVLSIDWLDRSALGECRGIGSEDQADAIAALLDALGIPRVHAFVGASYGAMVGLAFASRHPGRVHRLVAIAGAHRAHPLAVAVRNLQREIVRLAAAHGDASAGLDLARRLAMTTYRGEREFAERCNGVPEFRDGRYRFAEEDWLAAAGESFVRRFEAERFLALSESIDLHSTAPEAVRVPSTLIGIASDRLVPLADLCELQRRAGAPASLHVIDSRYGHDAFLKEPGQIGPLIADALGTESRQ
;
A
#
# COMPACT_ATOMS: atom_id res chain seq x y z
N PHE A 1 -11.13 0.34 8.73
CA PHE A 1 -10.09 1.04 9.49
C PHE A 1 -8.91 0.10 9.79
N ALA A 2 -7.69 0.67 10.04
CA ALA A 2 -6.49 -0.14 10.26
C ALA A 2 -6.56 -0.96 11.56
N ALA A 3 -7.11 -0.38 12.64
CA ALA A 3 -7.27 -1.04 13.94
C ALA A 3 -8.57 -1.84 14.10
N GLY A 4 -9.52 -1.66 13.19
CA GLY A 4 -10.89 -2.18 13.32
C GLY A 4 -11.84 -1.20 14.00
N THR A 5 -13.13 -1.51 13.94
CA THR A 5 -14.23 -0.78 14.59
C THR A 5 -15.30 -1.77 15.00
N ASP A 6 -16.04 -1.44 16.06
CA ASP A 6 -17.26 -2.16 16.47
C ASP A 6 -17.10 -3.69 16.62
N GLY A 7 -15.94 -4.13 17.11
CA GLY A 7 -15.63 -5.55 17.35
C GLY A 7 -15.08 -6.30 16.15
N GLU A 8 -14.99 -5.68 14.98
CA GLU A 8 -14.32 -6.27 13.82
C GLU A 8 -12.83 -5.90 13.78
N ALA A 9 -11.98 -6.88 13.48
CA ALA A 9 -10.55 -6.66 13.34
C ALA A 9 -10.26 -5.84 12.07
N GLY A 10 -9.51 -4.74 12.21
CA GLY A 10 -9.06 -3.94 11.07
C GLY A 10 -8.08 -4.71 10.19
N TRP A 11 -7.93 -4.26 8.96
CA TRP A 11 -7.03 -4.89 7.99
C TRP A 11 -5.55 -4.91 8.43
N TRP A 12 -5.17 -4.06 9.39
CA TRP A 12 -3.81 -4.00 9.94
C TRP A 12 -3.75 -4.19 11.46
N SER A 13 -4.72 -4.89 12.01
CA SER A 13 -4.85 -5.15 13.46
C SER A 13 -3.66 -5.90 14.07
N ALA A 14 -2.84 -6.57 13.26
CA ALA A 14 -1.58 -7.16 13.71
C ALA A 14 -0.50 -6.10 14.05
N ILE A 15 -0.61 -4.88 13.55
CA ILE A 15 0.32 -3.77 13.75
C ILE A 15 -0.29 -2.65 14.60
N VAL A 16 -1.58 -2.36 14.41
CA VAL A 16 -2.29 -1.24 15.06
C VAL A 16 -3.32 -1.79 16.05
N GLY A 17 -3.18 -1.44 17.31
CA GLY A 17 -4.07 -1.89 18.37
C GLY A 17 -3.42 -1.80 19.76
N ALA A 18 -4.13 -2.18 20.80
CA ALA A 18 -3.55 -2.26 22.14
C ALA A 18 -2.41 -3.30 22.17
N ASP A 19 -1.29 -2.97 22.78
CA ASP A 19 -0.07 -3.80 22.86
C ASP A 19 0.54 -4.17 21.48
N ARG A 20 0.24 -3.39 20.42
CA ARG A 20 0.82 -3.57 19.09
C ARG A 20 1.94 -2.56 18.83
N ALA A 21 2.61 -2.68 17.70
CA ALA A 21 3.67 -1.77 17.27
C ALA A 21 3.21 -0.30 17.27
N VAL A 22 1.97 -0.06 16.82
CA VAL A 22 1.24 1.21 16.99
C VAL A 22 0.22 1.02 18.10
N ASP A 23 0.65 1.22 19.34
CA ASP A 23 -0.18 1.01 20.53
C ASP A 23 -1.22 2.13 20.68
N THR A 24 -2.49 1.79 20.48
CA THR A 24 -3.62 2.73 20.57
C THR A 24 -3.90 3.25 21.98
N ARG A 25 -3.27 2.69 23.04
CA ARG A 25 -3.30 3.25 24.40
C ARG A 25 -2.29 4.38 24.59
N ARG A 26 -1.28 4.44 23.71
CA ARG A 26 -0.22 5.46 23.72
C ARG A 26 -0.44 6.54 22.67
N TRP A 27 -0.95 6.14 21.51
CA TRP A 27 -1.09 6.99 20.33
C TRP A 27 -2.56 7.16 19.95
N ARG A 28 -2.97 8.39 19.71
CA ARG A 28 -4.20 8.67 18.97
C ARG A 28 -3.94 8.38 17.49
N VAL A 29 -4.59 7.35 16.96
CA VAL A 29 -4.42 6.94 15.56
C VAL A 29 -5.52 7.54 14.72
N LEU A 30 -5.12 8.20 13.62
CA LEU A 30 -6.01 8.64 12.56
C LEU A 30 -5.80 7.73 11.35
N SER A 31 -6.88 7.18 10.82
CA SER A 31 -6.91 6.44 9.57
C SER A 31 -7.96 7.06 8.68
N ILE A 32 -7.60 7.31 7.43
CA ILE A 32 -8.48 7.95 6.45
C ILE A 32 -8.75 7.01 5.30
N ASP A 33 -9.89 7.16 4.68
CA ASP A 33 -10.16 6.56 3.39
C ASP A 33 -9.61 7.45 2.27
N TRP A 34 -9.19 6.83 1.16
CA TRP A 34 -8.63 7.57 0.05
C TRP A 34 -9.72 8.30 -0.73
N LEU A 35 -9.43 9.53 -1.13
CA LEU A 35 -10.25 10.21 -2.12
C LEU A 35 -10.28 9.40 -3.41
N ASP A 36 -11.44 9.35 -4.01
CA ASP A 36 -11.68 8.80 -5.33
C ASP A 36 -12.40 9.83 -6.22
N ARG A 37 -12.76 9.44 -7.45
CA ARG A 37 -13.40 10.35 -8.39
C ARG A 37 -14.72 10.92 -7.90
N SER A 38 -15.42 10.23 -7.01
CA SER A 38 -16.68 10.70 -6.46
C SER A 38 -16.52 11.98 -5.62
N ALA A 39 -15.33 12.19 -5.06
CA ALA A 39 -15.02 13.35 -4.22
C ALA A 39 -14.75 14.64 -5.01
N LEU A 40 -14.36 14.56 -6.31
CA LEU A 40 -13.85 15.70 -7.08
C LEU A 40 -14.63 16.02 -8.37
N GLY A 41 -15.70 15.29 -8.70
CA GLY A 41 -16.44 15.44 -9.94
C GLY A 41 -15.63 15.04 -11.19
N GLU A 42 -15.93 15.62 -12.37
CA GLU A 42 -15.32 15.24 -13.66
C GLU A 42 -13.85 15.71 -13.86
N CYS A 43 -13.15 16.10 -12.82
CA CYS A 43 -11.80 16.62 -12.93
C CYS A 43 -10.74 15.54 -13.13
N ARG A 44 -9.55 15.98 -13.49
CA ARG A 44 -8.30 15.22 -13.64
C ARG A 44 -8.14 14.08 -12.61
N GLY A 45 -7.28 13.11 -12.89
CA GLY A 45 -6.93 12.04 -11.94
C GLY A 45 -6.43 12.60 -10.60
N ILE A 46 -6.74 11.88 -9.51
CA ILE A 46 -6.31 12.21 -8.15
C ILE A 46 -4.95 11.58 -7.92
N GLY A 47 -3.92 12.38 -7.63
CA GLY A 47 -2.58 11.90 -7.31
C GLY A 47 -2.36 11.71 -5.80
N SER A 48 -1.20 11.18 -5.44
CA SER A 48 -0.76 11.08 -4.04
C SER A 48 -0.61 12.46 -3.38
N GLU A 49 -0.36 13.51 -4.15
CA GLU A 49 -0.29 14.89 -3.67
C GLU A 49 -1.67 15.42 -3.26
N ASP A 50 -2.71 15.14 -4.03
CA ASP A 50 -4.09 15.52 -3.69
C ASP A 50 -4.54 14.80 -2.42
N GLN A 51 -4.15 13.54 -2.24
CA GLN A 51 -4.38 12.80 -0.99
C GLN A 51 -3.65 13.45 0.20
N ALA A 52 -2.40 13.87 -0.01
CA ALA A 52 -1.61 14.55 1.01
C ALA A 52 -2.24 15.90 1.41
N ASP A 53 -2.72 16.68 0.45
CA ASP A 53 -3.38 17.95 0.70
C ASP A 53 -4.72 17.75 1.44
N ALA A 54 -5.49 16.72 1.09
CA ALA A 54 -6.72 16.36 1.80
C ALA A 54 -6.44 15.95 3.26
N ILE A 55 -5.35 15.22 3.52
CA ILE A 55 -4.93 14.90 4.89
C ILE A 55 -4.60 16.18 5.66
N ALA A 56 -3.87 17.11 5.06
CA ALA A 56 -3.54 18.38 5.70
C ALA A 56 -4.81 19.16 6.05
N ALA A 57 -5.77 19.25 5.13
CA ALA A 57 -7.06 19.92 5.36
C ALA A 57 -7.87 19.23 6.47
N LEU A 58 -7.86 17.88 6.52
CA LEU A 58 -8.51 17.14 7.61
C LEU A 58 -7.86 17.44 8.96
N LEU A 59 -6.53 17.51 9.03
CA LEU A 59 -5.83 17.87 10.28
C LEU A 59 -6.18 19.29 10.73
N ASP A 60 -6.35 20.24 9.80
CA ASP A 60 -6.81 21.61 10.10
C ASP A 60 -8.22 21.60 10.67
N ALA A 61 -9.14 20.87 10.04
CA ALA A 61 -10.52 20.73 10.52
C ALA A 61 -10.62 20.08 11.91
N LEU A 62 -9.67 19.21 12.25
CA LEU A 62 -9.58 18.57 13.57
C LEU A 62 -8.79 19.39 14.60
N GLY A 63 -8.24 20.55 14.23
CA GLY A 63 -7.41 21.36 15.10
C GLY A 63 -6.08 20.70 15.48
N ILE A 64 -5.55 19.81 14.62
CA ILE A 64 -4.29 19.09 14.85
C ILE A 64 -3.17 19.80 14.07
N PRO A 65 -2.31 20.56 14.75
CA PRO A 65 -1.27 21.34 14.06
C PRO A 65 -0.18 20.41 13.46
N ARG A 66 0.11 19.29 14.10
CA ARG A 66 1.18 18.39 13.69
C ARG A 66 0.96 16.98 14.24
N VAL A 67 1.20 15.97 13.41
CA VAL A 67 1.18 14.57 13.84
C VAL A 67 2.58 14.12 14.25
N HIS A 68 2.65 13.20 15.21
CA HIS A 68 3.92 12.62 15.68
C HIS A 68 4.60 11.82 14.57
N ALA A 69 3.84 10.99 13.86
CA ALA A 69 4.35 10.20 12.74
C ALA A 69 3.27 10.01 11.67
N PHE A 70 3.72 9.89 10.43
CA PHE A 70 2.94 9.30 9.35
C PHE A 70 3.48 7.88 9.11
N VAL A 71 2.65 6.87 9.29
CA VAL A 71 3.00 5.47 9.05
C VAL A 71 2.18 4.96 7.88
N GLY A 72 2.82 4.61 6.79
CA GLY A 72 2.13 4.15 5.58
C GLY A 72 2.82 2.95 4.93
N ALA A 73 2.02 2.06 4.33
CA ALA A 73 2.51 0.94 3.54
C ALA A 73 2.03 1.03 2.10
N SER A 74 2.87 0.64 1.15
CA SER A 74 2.56 0.65 -0.29
C SER A 74 2.08 2.04 -0.74
N TYR A 75 0.86 2.18 -1.26
CA TYR A 75 0.30 3.47 -1.62
C TYR A 75 0.27 4.45 -0.43
N GLY A 76 -0.01 3.97 0.78
CA GLY A 76 0.08 4.78 1.99
C GLY A 76 1.48 5.34 2.26
N ALA A 77 2.54 4.62 1.91
CA ALA A 77 3.91 5.13 1.97
C ALA A 77 4.16 6.23 0.93
N MET A 78 3.63 6.06 -0.28
CA MET A 78 3.72 7.07 -1.35
C MET A 78 3.00 8.37 -0.95
N VAL A 79 1.79 8.27 -0.40
CA VAL A 79 1.07 9.43 0.15
C VAL A 79 1.82 10.05 1.33
N GLY A 80 2.44 9.24 2.19
CA GLY A 80 3.28 9.73 3.28
C GLY A 80 4.50 10.50 2.79
N LEU A 81 5.14 10.07 1.71
CA LEU A 81 6.24 10.79 1.05
C LEU A 81 5.76 12.13 0.46
N ALA A 82 4.62 12.12 -0.24
CA ALA A 82 4.00 13.34 -0.75
C ALA A 82 3.64 14.31 0.40
N PHE A 83 3.07 13.80 1.50
CA PHE A 83 2.75 14.60 2.67
C PHE A 83 3.99 15.21 3.34
N ALA A 84 5.04 14.41 3.56
CA ALA A 84 6.29 14.86 4.16
C ALA A 84 7.03 15.88 3.27
N SER A 85 6.86 15.80 1.95
CA SER A 85 7.42 16.76 0.99
C SER A 85 6.66 18.07 0.96
N ARG A 86 5.32 18.02 0.89
CA ARG A 86 4.45 19.20 0.72
C ARG A 86 4.16 19.92 2.04
N HIS A 87 4.05 19.14 3.14
CA HIS A 87 3.65 19.61 4.47
C HIS A 87 4.68 19.20 5.55
N PRO A 88 5.99 19.49 5.39
CA PRO A 88 7.02 19.02 6.31
C PRO A 88 6.83 19.53 7.74
N GLY A 89 6.19 20.70 7.92
CA GLY A 89 5.86 21.26 9.23
C GLY A 89 4.72 20.51 9.96
N ARG A 90 4.00 19.63 9.28
CA ARG A 90 2.79 18.96 9.78
C ARG A 90 3.04 17.54 10.30
N VAL A 91 4.28 17.04 10.21
CA VAL A 91 4.66 15.70 10.67
C VAL A 91 6.08 15.73 11.26
N HIS A 92 6.32 14.98 12.33
CA HIS A 92 7.65 14.90 12.94
C HIS A 92 8.54 13.84 12.29
N ARG A 93 7.96 12.72 11.86
CA ARG A 93 8.68 11.61 11.23
C ARG A 93 7.80 10.83 10.26
N LEU A 94 8.43 10.16 9.33
CA LEU A 94 7.78 9.29 8.34
C LEU A 94 8.25 7.84 8.53
N VAL A 95 7.34 6.89 8.49
CA VAL A 95 7.62 5.45 8.34
C VAL A 95 6.99 5.00 7.03
N ALA A 96 7.81 4.75 6.03
CA ALA A 96 7.38 4.36 4.69
C ALA A 96 7.74 2.89 4.42
N ILE A 97 6.75 2.03 4.24
CA ILE A 97 6.92 0.59 4.10
C ILE A 97 6.52 0.18 2.68
N ALA A 98 7.40 -0.52 1.96
CA ALA A 98 7.12 -1.02 0.61
C ALA A 98 6.56 0.07 -0.33
N GLY A 99 7.13 1.28 -0.28
CA GLY A 99 6.77 2.42 -1.13
C GLY A 99 8.00 3.30 -1.37
N ALA A 100 8.17 3.77 -2.61
CA ALA A 100 9.29 4.59 -3.03
C ALA A 100 8.82 5.98 -3.52
N HIS A 101 9.77 6.82 -3.89
CA HIS A 101 9.52 8.20 -4.33
C HIS A 101 8.80 8.31 -5.69
N ARG A 102 8.65 7.21 -6.39
CA ARG A 102 7.93 7.10 -7.67
C ARG A 102 7.39 5.70 -7.86
N ALA A 103 6.40 5.57 -8.74
CA ALA A 103 5.96 4.27 -9.22
C ALA A 103 7.03 3.66 -10.16
N HIS A 104 7.44 2.42 -9.89
CA HIS A 104 8.41 1.74 -10.75
C HIS A 104 7.80 1.43 -12.12
N PRO A 105 8.51 1.66 -13.25
CA PRO A 105 7.95 1.53 -14.61
C PRO A 105 7.33 0.17 -14.91
N LEU A 106 7.93 -0.94 -14.44
CA LEU A 106 7.36 -2.28 -14.61
C LEU A 106 6.02 -2.43 -13.85
N ALA A 107 5.94 -1.89 -12.65
CA ALA A 107 4.71 -1.91 -11.87
C ALA A 107 3.60 -1.06 -12.54
N VAL A 108 3.96 0.08 -13.12
CA VAL A 108 3.05 0.91 -13.95
C VAL A 108 2.53 0.12 -15.14
N ALA A 109 3.42 -0.59 -15.89
CA ALA A 109 3.01 -1.41 -17.03
C ALA A 109 2.01 -2.49 -16.63
N VAL A 110 2.26 -3.22 -15.55
CA VAL A 110 1.34 -4.26 -15.04
C VAL A 110 0.00 -3.66 -14.61
N ARG A 111 0.01 -2.55 -13.87
CA ARG A 111 -1.24 -1.88 -13.47
C ARG A 111 -2.01 -1.31 -14.66
N ASN A 112 -1.31 -0.84 -15.69
CA ASN A 112 -1.98 -0.43 -16.93
C ASN A 112 -2.75 -1.60 -17.55
N LEU A 113 -2.14 -2.78 -17.68
CA LEU A 113 -2.82 -3.98 -18.19
C LEU A 113 -4.03 -4.36 -17.32
N GLN A 114 -3.90 -4.26 -16.00
CA GLN A 114 -5.04 -4.49 -15.09
C GLN A 114 -6.19 -3.51 -15.36
N ARG A 115 -5.90 -2.22 -15.57
CA ARG A 115 -6.93 -1.22 -15.90
C ARG A 115 -7.58 -1.49 -17.27
N GLU A 116 -6.77 -1.90 -18.26
CA GLU A 116 -7.29 -2.27 -19.58
C GLU A 116 -8.22 -3.48 -19.53
N ILE A 117 -7.89 -4.50 -18.73
CA ILE A 117 -8.76 -5.66 -18.48
C ILE A 117 -10.11 -5.21 -17.92
N VAL A 118 -10.11 -4.33 -16.91
CA VAL A 118 -11.37 -3.82 -16.32
C VAL A 118 -12.16 -3.02 -17.34
N ARG A 119 -11.52 -2.11 -18.09
CA ARG A 119 -12.19 -1.30 -19.11
C ARG A 119 -12.78 -2.15 -20.24
N LEU A 120 -12.03 -3.15 -20.71
CA LEU A 120 -12.49 -4.07 -21.75
C LEU A 120 -13.72 -4.84 -21.28
N ALA A 121 -13.70 -5.39 -20.08
CA ALA A 121 -14.83 -6.12 -19.52
C ALA A 121 -16.05 -5.20 -19.30
N ALA A 122 -15.82 -3.97 -18.80
CA ALA A 122 -16.88 -2.97 -18.63
C ALA A 122 -17.55 -2.60 -19.97
N ALA A 123 -16.78 -2.48 -21.05
CA ALA A 123 -17.32 -2.22 -22.39
C ALA A 123 -18.23 -3.35 -22.90
N HIS A 124 -18.09 -4.56 -22.35
CA HIS A 124 -18.95 -5.73 -22.63
C HIS A 124 -20.02 -5.96 -21.54
N GLY A 125 -20.21 -5.01 -20.63
CA GLY A 125 -21.25 -5.05 -19.62
C GLY A 125 -20.91 -5.83 -18.34
N ASP A 126 -19.66 -6.27 -18.14
CA ASP A 126 -19.24 -7.03 -16.97
C ASP A 126 -17.94 -6.50 -16.35
N ALA A 127 -18.00 -5.28 -15.79
CA ALA A 127 -16.87 -4.67 -15.09
C ALA A 127 -16.39 -5.51 -13.88
N SER A 128 -17.30 -6.29 -13.28
CA SER A 128 -16.99 -7.14 -12.13
C SER A 128 -16.07 -8.31 -12.51
N ALA A 129 -16.34 -8.98 -13.62
CA ALA A 129 -15.45 -10.03 -14.14
C ALA A 129 -14.07 -9.45 -14.51
N GLY A 130 -14.04 -8.24 -15.08
CA GLY A 130 -12.77 -7.54 -15.35
C GLY A 130 -11.99 -7.24 -14.08
N LEU A 131 -12.66 -6.80 -13.03
CA LEU A 131 -12.04 -6.52 -11.73
C LEU A 131 -11.49 -7.79 -11.07
N ASP A 132 -12.25 -8.91 -11.13
CA ASP A 132 -11.78 -10.21 -10.67
C ASP A 132 -10.48 -10.62 -11.38
N LEU A 133 -10.47 -10.57 -12.71
CA LEU A 133 -9.31 -10.95 -13.51
C LEU A 133 -8.12 -10.02 -13.28
N ALA A 134 -8.35 -8.71 -13.18
CA ALA A 134 -7.31 -7.74 -12.84
C ALA A 134 -6.69 -8.04 -11.46
N ARG A 135 -7.49 -8.45 -10.47
CA ARG A 135 -6.98 -8.87 -9.16
C ARG A 135 -6.15 -10.15 -9.24
N ARG A 136 -6.57 -11.13 -10.02
CA ARG A 136 -5.77 -12.35 -10.26
C ARG A 136 -4.41 -12.00 -10.85
N LEU A 137 -4.37 -11.13 -11.85
CA LEU A 137 -3.10 -10.62 -12.40
C LEU A 137 -2.28 -9.88 -11.36
N ALA A 138 -2.90 -9.05 -10.51
CA ALA A 138 -2.19 -8.35 -9.42
C ALA A 138 -1.49 -9.32 -8.47
N MET A 139 -2.14 -10.44 -8.11
CA MET A 139 -1.57 -11.44 -7.21
C MET A 139 -0.24 -12.00 -7.69
N THR A 140 -0.02 -12.11 -9.01
CA THR A 140 1.25 -12.60 -9.58
C THR A 140 2.43 -11.66 -9.33
N THR A 141 2.18 -10.40 -8.99
CA THR A 141 3.21 -9.40 -8.68
C THR A 141 3.27 -9.04 -7.20
N TYR A 142 2.17 -9.21 -6.46
CA TYR A 142 2.11 -8.93 -5.02
C TYR A 142 2.79 -10.01 -4.20
N ARG A 143 2.78 -11.27 -4.69
CA ARG A 143 3.33 -12.41 -3.97
C ARG A 143 4.71 -12.79 -4.48
N GLY A 144 5.55 -13.28 -3.57
CA GLY A 144 6.89 -13.73 -3.89
C GLY A 144 6.89 -15.09 -4.62
N GLU A 145 7.91 -15.34 -5.43
CA GLU A 145 8.08 -16.59 -6.17
C GLU A 145 8.12 -17.82 -5.25
N ARG A 146 8.73 -17.67 -4.07
CA ARG A 146 8.80 -18.75 -3.06
C ARG A 146 7.40 -19.14 -2.57
N GLU A 147 6.50 -18.20 -2.35
CA GLU A 147 5.12 -18.51 -1.94
C GLU A 147 4.38 -19.25 -3.06
N PHE A 148 4.55 -18.84 -4.33
CA PHE A 148 3.97 -19.56 -5.47
C PHE A 148 4.49 -20.99 -5.55
N ALA A 149 5.81 -21.20 -5.47
CA ALA A 149 6.42 -22.53 -5.55
C ALA A 149 5.97 -23.46 -4.42
N GLU A 150 5.79 -22.94 -3.20
CA GLU A 150 5.33 -23.72 -2.06
C GLU A 150 3.83 -24.05 -2.10
N ARG A 151 3.03 -23.12 -2.62
CA ARG A 151 1.56 -23.22 -2.62
C ARG A 151 1.02 -23.97 -3.84
N CYS A 152 1.67 -23.82 -4.97
CA CYS A 152 1.21 -24.25 -6.28
C CYS A 152 2.12 -25.37 -6.83
N ASN A 153 2.28 -26.44 -6.08
CA ASN A 153 3.11 -27.61 -6.45
C ASN A 153 2.28 -28.88 -6.75
N GLY A 154 0.97 -28.71 -6.98
CA GLY A 154 0.06 -29.80 -7.27
C GLY A 154 0.23 -30.35 -8.69
N VAL A 155 -0.17 -31.63 -8.88
CA VAL A 155 -0.24 -32.24 -10.20
C VAL A 155 -1.49 -31.70 -10.92
N PRO A 156 -1.38 -31.29 -12.20
CA PRO A 156 -2.55 -30.86 -12.94
C PRO A 156 -3.62 -31.95 -13.05
N GLU A 157 -4.87 -31.59 -12.82
CA GLU A 157 -6.01 -32.50 -12.93
C GLU A 157 -6.78 -32.27 -14.23
N PHE A 158 -7.10 -33.34 -14.96
CA PHE A 158 -7.99 -33.21 -16.12
C PHE A 158 -9.46 -33.24 -15.66
N ARG A 159 -10.17 -32.10 -15.83
CA ARG A 159 -11.56 -31.94 -15.41
C ARG A 159 -12.31 -31.05 -16.42
N ASP A 160 -13.54 -31.38 -16.73
CA ASP A 160 -14.42 -30.60 -17.63
C ASP A 160 -13.79 -30.30 -19.00
N GLY A 161 -13.09 -31.30 -19.59
CA GLY A 161 -12.49 -31.21 -20.92
C GLY A 161 -11.21 -30.40 -21.01
N ARG A 162 -10.61 -29.97 -19.87
CA ARG A 162 -9.32 -29.26 -19.82
C ARG A 162 -8.49 -29.63 -18.59
N TYR A 163 -7.21 -29.32 -18.65
CA TYR A 163 -6.35 -29.39 -17.47
C TYR A 163 -6.62 -28.20 -16.56
N ARG A 164 -6.69 -28.46 -15.25
CA ARG A 164 -6.79 -27.50 -14.15
C ARG A 164 -5.49 -27.50 -13.37
N PHE A 165 -5.06 -26.30 -12.98
CA PHE A 165 -3.83 -26.07 -12.24
C PHE A 165 -4.14 -25.49 -10.86
N ALA A 166 -3.35 -25.82 -9.84
CA ALA A 166 -3.56 -25.36 -8.46
C ALA A 166 -3.57 -23.81 -8.35
N GLU A 167 -2.81 -23.12 -9.20
CA GLU A 167 -2.76 -21.67 -9.31
C GLU A 167 -4.11 -21.06 -9.66
N GLU A 168 -4.91 -21.72 -10.49
CA GLU A 168 -6.20 -21.20 -10.95
C GLU A 168 -7.16 -21.01 -9.79
N ASP A 169 -7.30 -22.00 -8.91
CA ASP A 169 -8.22 -21.95 -7.77
C ASP A 169 -7.81 -20.89 -6.75
N TRP A 170 -6.50 -20.79 -6.48
CA TRP A 170 -5.98 -19.78 -5.58
C TRP A 170 -6.18 -18.35 -6.10
N LEU A 171 -5.87 -18.11 -7.36
CA LEU A 171 -6.07 -16.82 -7.99
C LEU A 171 -7.57 -16.48 -8.09
N ALA A 172 -8.43 -17.45 -8.41
CA ALA A 172 -9.87 -17.26 -8.45
C ALA A 172 -10.43 -16.82 -7.09
N ALA A 173 -10.07 -17.52 -6.02
CA ALA A 173 -10.49 -17.15 -4.66
C ALA A 173 -10.06 -15.72 -4.27
N ALA A 174 -8.87 -15.29 -4.71
CA ALA A 174 -8.39 -13.93 -4.47
C ALA A 174 -9.20 -12.88 -5.24
N GLY A 175 -9.54 -13.15 -6.50
CA GLY A 175 -10.36 -12.30 -7.34
C GLY A 175 -11.77 -12.15 -6.79
N GLU A 176 -12.47 -13.26 -6.54
CA GLU A 176 -13.82 -13.28 -5.97
C GLU A 176 -13.89 -12.54 -4.62
N SER A 177 -12.92 -12.74 -3.75
CA SER A 177 -12.86 -12.03 -2.47
C SER A 177 -12.69 -10.53 -2.65
N PHE A 178 -11.97 -10.10 -3.67
CA PHE A 178 -11.74 -8.69 -3.96
C PHE A 178 -12.99 -7.99 -4.48
N VAL A 179 -13.68 -8.58 -5.45
CA VAL A 179 -14.90 -8.04 -6.07
C VAL A 179 -16.02 -7.80 -5.04
N ARG A 180 -16.10 -8.64 -4.00
CA ARG A 180 -17.10 -8.44 -2.93
C ARG A 180 -16.87 -7.17 -2.09
N ARG A 181 -15.68 -6.56 -2.15
CA ARG A 181 -15.27 -5.45 -1.27
C ARG A 181 -14.83 -4.20 -2.02
N PHE A 182 -14.69 -4.29 -3.34
CA PHE A 182 -14.10 -3.22 -4.12
C PHE A 182 -14.86 -3.03 -5.44
N GLU A 183 -15.12 -1.81 -5.81
CA GLU A 183 -15.80 -1.45 -7.05
C GLU A 183 -14.79 -1.15 -8.17
N ALA A 184 -15.19 -1.44 -9.41
CA ALA A 184 -14.32 -1.30 -10.58
C ALA A 184 -13.87 0.15 -10.81
N GLU A 185 -14.77 1.14 -10.67
CA GLU A 185 -14.42 2.55 -10.85
C GLU A 185 -13.42 3.04 -9.79
N ARG A 186 -13.63 2.66 -8.53
CA ARG A 186 -12.70 2.96 -7.45
C ARG A 186 -11.33 2.32 -7.69
N PHE A 187 -11.30 1.07 -8.19
CA PHE A 187 -10.05 0.40 -8.57
C PHE A 187 -9.32 1.17 -9.67
N LEU A 188 -10.01 1.58 -10.73
CA LEU A 188 -9.40 2.34 -11.83
C LEU A 188 -8.80 3.65 -11.33
N ALA A 189 -9.54 4.40 -10.50
CA ALA A 189 -9.09 5.68 -9.96
C ALA A 189 -7.86 5.53 -9.04
N LEU A 190 -7.88 4.60 -8.08
CA LEU A 190 -6.77 4.41 -7.16
C LEU A 190 -5.55 3.78 -7.85
N SER A 191 -5.75 2.88 -8.80
CA SER A 191 -4.67 2.30 -9.62
C SER A 191 -3.95 3.38 -10.43
N GLU A 192 -4.68 4.33 -11.01
CA GLU A 192 -4.11 5.48 -11.71
C GLU A 192 -3.38 6.42 -10.73
N SER A 193 -3.96 6.67 -9.57
CA SER A 193 -3.37 7.50 -8.50
C SER A 193 -2.01 6.98 -8.03
N ILE A 194 -1.85 5.66 -7.91
CA ILE A 194 -0.55 5.04 -7.60
C ILE A 194 0.47 5.36 -8.71
N ASP A 195 0.07 5.27 -9.98
CA ASP A 195 0.97 5.47 -11.11
C ASP A 195 1.37 6.94 -11.31
N LEU A 196 0.51 7.88 -10.89
CA LEU A 196 0.79 9.32 -10.87
C LEU A 196 1.78 9.74 -9.77
N HIS A 197 2.07 8.85 -8.81
CA HIS A 197 2.97 9.21 -7.71
C HIS A 197 4.38 9.54 -8.19
N SER A 198 4.83 10.73 -7.88
CA SER A 198 6.20 11.20 -8.10
C SER A 198 6.54 12.28 -7.08
N THR A 199 7.49 12.02 -6.21
CA THR A 199 8.00 12.96 -5.22
C THR A 199 9.51 13.08 -5.40
N ALA A 200 10.04 14.30 -5.51
CA ALA A 200 11.49 14.48 -5.52
C ALA A 200 12.05 14.07 -4.14
N PRO A 201 13.01 13.13 -4.06
CA PRO A 201 13.55 12.69 -2.78
C PRO A 201 14.07 13.83 -1.91
N GLU A 202 14.70 14.83 -2.50
CA GLU A 202 15.27 16.00 -1.81
C GLU A 202 14.21 16.89 -1.14
N ALA A 203 12.95 16.79 -1.60
CA ALA A 203 11.83 17.49 -0.99
C ALA A 203 11.33 16.82 0.29
N VAL A 204 11.68 15.55 0.54
CA VAL A 204 11.34 14.84 1.78
C VAL A 204 12.28 15.32 2.89
N ARG A 205 11.87 16.35 3.62
CA ARG A 205 12.65 17.04 4.67
C ARG A 205 12.24 16.65 6.08
N VAL A 206 11.78 15.42 6.24
CA VAL A 206 11.33 14.86 7.51
C VAL A 206 12.15 13.61 7.79
N PRO A 207 12.67 13.39 9.02
CA PRO A 207 13.34 12.15 9.38
C PRO A 207 12.49 10.94 9.00
N SER A 208 13.06 10.00 8.25
CA SER A 208 12.31 8.93 7.62
C SER A 208 12.90 7.55 7.92
N THR A 209 12.04 6.61 8.27
CA THR A 209 12.37 5.18 8.34
C THR A 209 11.74 4.49 7.14
N LEU A 210 12.57 3.96 6.25
CA LEU A 210 12.16 3.22 5.07
C LEU A 210 12.27 1.73 5.37
N ILE A 211 11.23 0.96 5.05
CA ILE A 211 11.24 -0.49 5.22
C ILE A 211 11.00 -1.12 3.84
N GLY A 212 12.03 -1.76 3.31
CA GLY A 212 12.02 -2.48 2.04
C GLY A 212 11.88 -3.99 2.24
N ILE A 213 11.37 -4.67 1.23
CA ILE A 213 11.21 -6.11 1.21
C ILE A 213 12.06 -6.66 0.07
N ALA A 214 13.00 -7.57 0.38
CA ALA A 214 13.97 -8.08 -0.59
C ALA A 214 13.31 -8.75 -1.81
N SER A 215 12.18 -9.41 -1.60
CA SER A 215 11.43 -10.12 -2.64
C SER A 215 10.34 -9.27 -3.32
N ASP A 216 10.23 -7.97 -2.99
CA ASP A 216 9.21 -7.09 -3.58
C ASP A 216 9.55 -6.74 -5.04
N ARG A 217 8.66 -7.13 -5.95
CA ARG A 217 8.80 -6.87 -7.39
C ARG A 217 8.13 -5.57 -7.84
N LEU A 218 7.25 -4.98 -7.01
CA LEU A 218 6.55 -3.74 -7.31
C LEU A 218 7.36 -2.51 -6.86
N VAL A 219 8.10 -2.66 -5.76
CA VAL A 219 8.96 -1.60 -5.20
C VAL A 219 10.37 -2.15 -5.00
N PRO A 220 11.20 -2.15 -6.05
CA PRO A 220 12.57 -2.65 -5.98
C PRO A 220 13.40 -1.90 -4.94
N LEU A 221 14.29 -2.62 -4.25
CA LEU A 221 15.20 -2.02 -3.26
C LEU A 221 16.05 -0.89 -3.83
N ALA A 222 16.38 -0.93 -5.13
CA ALA A 222 17.13 0.13 -5.81
C ALA A 222 16.44 1.50 -5.70
N ASP A 223 15.09 1.53 -5.83
CA ASP A 223 14.31 2.78 -5.72
C ASP A 223 14.31 3.29 -4.26
N LEU A 224 14.28 2.39 -3.27
CA LEU A 224 14.40 2.76 -1.85
C LEU A 224 15.81 3.23 -1.47
N CYS A 225 16.85 2.60 -2.00
CA CYS A 225 18.23 3.05 -1.84
C CYS A 225 18.44 4.44 -2.48
N GLU A 226 17.85 4.69 -3.65
CA GLU A 226 17.88 6.01 -4.26
C GLU A 226 17.18 7.05 -3.37
N LEU A 227 15.98 6.75 -2.89
CA LEU A 227 15.24 7.61 -1.98
C LEU A 227 16.03 7.91 -0.71
N GLN A 228 16.59 6.88 -0.06
CA GLN A 228 17.42 7.05 1.14
C GLN A 228 18.60 7.99 0.92
N ARG A 229 19.35 7.75 -0.16
CA ARG A 229 20.58 8.50 -0.47
C ARG A 229 20.30 9.97 -0.79
N ARG A 230 19.16 10.27 -1.40
CA ARG A 230 18.79 11.60 -1.90
C ARG A 230 17.82 12.36 -1.00
N ALA A 231 17.30 11.74 0.05
CA ALA A 231 16.35 12.41 0.94
C ALA A 231 16.93 13.71 1.53
N GLY A 232 16.09 14.73 1.64
CA GLY A 232 16.47 16.05 2.17
C GLY A 232 16.59 16.12 3.69
N ALA A 233 16.37 14.98 4.39
CA ALA A 233 16.57 14.79 5.82
C ALA A 233 17.13 13.38 6.08
N PRO A 234 17.62 13.08 7.29
CA PRO A 234 18.11 11.75 7.63
C PRO A 234 17.08 10.65 7.34
N ALA A 235 17.50 9.63 6.59
CA ALA A 235 16.68 8.48 6.25
C ALA A 235 17.43 7.19 6.54
N SER A 236 16.82 6.29 7.32
CA SER A 236 17.28 4.91 7.49
C SER A 236 16.55 3.97 6.55
N LEU A 237 17.22 2.93 6.05
CA LEU A 237 16.63 1.87 5.27
C LEU A 237 16.84 0.53 5.98
N HIS A 238 15.74 -0.14 6.28
CA HIS A 238 15.71 -1.50 6.81
C HIS A 238 15.17 -2.43 5.74
N VAL A 239 15.83 -3.56 5.54
CA VAL A 239 15.40 -4.56 4.54
C VAL A 239 15.01 -5.83 5.27
N ILE A 240 13.81 -6.33 5.02
CA ILE A 240 13.35 -7.62 5.52
C ILE A 240 13.35 -8.66 4.39
N ASP A 241 13.61 -9.92 4.74
CA ASP A 241 13.40 -11.06 3.84
C ASP A 241 12.02 -11.68 4.12
N SER A 242 11.26 -11.91 3.06
CA SER A 242 9.95 -12.54 3.15
C SER A 242 9.61 -13.29 1.86
N ARG A 243 8.95 -14.43 2.00
CA ARG A 243 8.39 -15.17 0.86
C ARG A 243 7.14 -14.49 0.28
N TYR A 244 6.56 -13.53 0.99
CA TYR A 244 5.27 -12.93 0.63
C TYR A 244 5.39 -11.74 -0.34
N GLY A 245 6.60 -11.38 -0.79
CA GLY A 245 6.77 -10.28 -1.74
C GLY A 245 6.24 -8.97 -1.18
N HIS A 246 5.57 -8.19 -2.01
CA HIS A 246 5.00 -6.90 -1.63
C HIS A 246 4.06 -6.97 -0.42
N ASP A 247 3.27 -8.07 -0.31
CA ASP A 247 2.31 -8.25 0.79
C ASP A 247 2.96 -8.58 2.14
N ALA A 248 4.29 -8.60 2.24
CA ALA A 248 4.99 -8.84 3.51
C ALA A 248 4.56 -7.86 4.61
N PHE A 249 4.20 -6.61 4.27
CA PHE A 249 3.71 -5.64 5.27
C PHE A 249 2.41 -6.07 5.95
N LEU A 250 1.66 -7.01 5.36
CA LEU A 250 0.46 -7.63 5.94
C LEU A 250 0.77 -8.97 6.64
N LYS A 251 1.84 -9.65 6.23
CA LYS A 251 2.12 -11.04 6.58
C LYS A 251 3.29 -11.22 7.56
N GLU A 252 4.13 -10.21 7.72
CA GLU A 252 5.32 -10.25 8.57
C GLU A 252 5.26 -9.25 9.75
N PRO A 253 4.21 -9.25 10.57
CA PRO A 253 4.10 -8.31 11.69
C PRO A 253 5.26 -8.48 12.69
N GLY A 254 5.83 -9.68 12.81
CA GLY A 254 6.97 -9.96 13.67
C GLY A 254 8.28 -9.29 13.23
N GLN A 255 8.46 -9.04 11.93
CA GLN A 255 9.63 -8.33 11.41
C GLN A 255 9.39 -6.82 11.31
N ILE A 256 8.21 -6.42 10.86
CA ILE A 256 7.86 -5.01 10.59
C ILE A 256 7.48 -4.27 11.87
N GLY A 257 6.77 -4.93 12.78
CA GLY A 257 6.31 -4.31 14.04
C GLY A 257 7.42 -3.69 14.88
N PRO A 258 8.51 -4.40 15.18
CA PRO A 258 9.65 -3.82 15.92
C PRO A 258 10.24 -2.59 15.25
N LEU A 259 10.39 -2.60 13.91
CA LEU A 259 10.91 -1.47 13.15
C LEU A 259 10.00 -0.23 13.23
N ILE A 260 8.69 -0.43 13.18
CA ILE A 260 7.71 0.65 13.37
C ILE A 260 7.78 1.17 14.81
N ALA A 261 7.79 0.29 15.80
CA ALA A 261 7.82 0.68 17.20
C ALA A 261 9.08 1.47 17.56
N ASP A 262 10.25 1.05 17.04
CA ASP A 262 11.50 1.76 17.18
C ASP A 262 11.45 3.14 16.50
N ALA A 263 10.95 3.21 15.27
CA ALA A 263 10.77 4.46 14.54
C ALA A 263 9.83 5.44 15.24
N LEU A 264 8.78 4.96 15.89
CA LEU A 264 7.87 5.81 16.68
C LEU A 264 8.52 6.35 17.96
N GLY A 265 9.53 5.65 18.47
CA GLY A 265 10.24 6.00 19.68
C GLY A 265 9.43 5.76 20.95
N THR A 266 10.15 5.65 22.06
CA THR A 266 9.57 5.69 23.40
C THR A 266 9.62 7.13 23.89
N GLU A 267 8.65 7.98 23.57
CA GLU A 267 8.53 9.23 24.29
C GLU A 267 8.17 8.93 25.73
N SER A 268 9.11 9.17 26.65
CA SER A 268 8.81 9.32 28.05
C SER A 268 7.77 10.43 28.16
N ARG A 269 6.63 10.16 28.78
CA ARG A 269 5.69 11.20 29.19
C ARG A 269 6.45 12.20 30.05
N GLN A 270 6.67 13.40 29.51
CA GLN A 270 6.96 14.56 30.33
C GLN A 270 5.66 15.15 30.84
#